data_2bad3d19be6248d45cdf6b82c3978f8f
#
_entry.id   2bad3d19be6248d45cdf6b82c3978f8f
#
_cell.length_a   1.000
_cell.length_b   1.000
_cell.length_c   1.000
_cell.angle_alpha   90.00
_cell.angle_beta   90.00
_cell.angle_gamma   90.00
#
_symmetry.space_group_name_H-M   'P 1'
#
loop_
_entity.id
_entity.type
_entity.pdbx_description
1 polymer ?
#
loop_
_entity_poly.entity_id
_entity_poly.type
_entity_poly.pdbx_seq_one_letter_code
_entity_poly.pdbx_strand_id
1 'polypeptide(L)'
;IIDILGVKLLKKYNDFSNYRERKYILREILALYLKKAKPGFMFRITGGRLYFLEFVSENFEQLLKEAGLLDKIDFTVEGSKIRNWWDDLSEFIRKLDKSAKLDLGRAGEEKTIRFEEKKLRKLKISKKPSWDGFENNLLGYDIQSWRTNSKKIYIEVKASSYSNGTFFLTRN
;
A
#
# COMPACT_ATOMS: atom_id res chain seq x y z
N ILE A 1 -4.48 24.73 -1.07
CA ILE A 1 -4.82 23.41 -1.63
C ILE A 1 -6.35 23.26 -1.76
N ILE A 2 -7.00 24.21 -2.33
CA ILE A 2 -8.40 24.08 -2.77
C ILE A 2 -8.34 24.08 -4.29
N ASP A 3 -7.98 22.94 -4.84
CA ASP A 3 -8.01 22.73 -6.28
C ASP A 3 -9.44 22.34 -6.74
N ILE A 4 -9.59 22.01 -8.00
CA ILE A 4 -10.85 21.65 -8.68
C ILE A 4 -11.77 20.69 -7.89
N LEU A 5 -11.21 19.85 -7.00
CA LEU A 5 -11.95 18.93 -6.15
C LEU A 5 -12.58 19.62 -4.94
N GLY A 6 -11.87 20.57 -4.33
CA GLY A 6 -12.42 21.42 -3.26
C GLY A 6 -13.60 22.24 -3.76
N VAL A 7 -13.52 22.80 -4.99
CA VAL A 7 -14.63 23.52 -5.61
C VAL A 7 -15.83 22.62 -5.89
N LYS A 8 -15.61 21.36 -6.31
CA LYS A 8 -16.71 20.39 -6.49
C LYS A 8 -17.40 20.01 -5.18
N LEU A 9 -16.62 19.84 -4.11
CA LEU A 9 -17.17 19.59 -2.76
C LEU A 9 -17.98 20.78 -2.27
N LEU A 10 -17.46 22.00 -2.41
CA LEU A 10 -18.18 23.23 -2.04
C LEU A 10 -19.47 23.42 -2.82
N LYS A 11 -19.51 23.05 -4.11
CA LYS A 11 -20.73 23.09 -4.93
C LYS A 11 -21.77 22.03 -4.57
N LYS A 12 -21.33 20.88 -4.03
CA LYS A 12 -22.23 19.81 -3.58
C LYS A 12 -23.00 20.19 -2.32
N TYR A 13 -22.45 21.08 -1.50
CA TYR A 13 -23.01 21.48 -0.21
C TYR A 13 -23.25 22.99 -0.21
N ASN A 14 -24.52 23.38 -0.51
CA ASN A 14 -24.90 24.79 -0.65
C ASN A 14 -25.08 25.54 0.68
N ASP A 15 -25.19 24.84 1.80
CA ASP A 15 -25.42 25.45 3.11
C ASP A 15 -24.49 24.85 4.18
N PHE A 16 -23.52 25.65 4.60
CA PHE A 16 -22.59 25.31 5.68
C PHE A 16 -23.14 25.61 7.09
N SER A 17 -24.33 26.15 7.20
CA SER A 17 -24.95 26.45 8.51
C SER A 17 -25.40 25.17 9.22
N ASN A 18 -25.72 24.13 8.47
CA ASN A 18 -26.16 22.85 9.00
C ASN A 18 -24.98 22.04 9.55
N TYR A 19 -24.94 21.82 10.87
CA TYR A 19 -23.90 21.04 11.57
C TYR A 19 -23.73 19.62 11.01
N ARG A 20 -24.82 18.97 10.59
CA ARG A 20 -24.80 17.63 10.03
C ARG A 20 -24.08 17.61 8.68
N GLU A 21 -24.33 18.60 7.82
CA GLU A 21 -23.65 18.70 6.52
C GLU A 21 -22.15 18.99 6.68
N ARG A 22 -21.78 19.86 7.63
CA ARG A 22 -20.36 20.13 7.93
C ARG A 22 -19.59 18.88 8.31
N LYS A 23 -20.16 18.00 9.14
CA LYS A 23 -19.53 16.70 9.48
C LYS A 23 -19.22 15.87 8.23
N TYR A 24 -20.17 15.74 7.32
CA TYR A 24 -19.97 14.94 6.11
C TYR A 24 -18.93 15.55 5.15
N ILE A 25 -18.98 16.87 4.97
CA ILE A 25 -17.98 17.59 4.17
C ILE A 25 -16.58 17.35 4.75
N LEU A 26 -16.44 17.47 6.06
CA LEU A 26 -15.15 17.28 6.72
C LEU A 26 -14.65 15.85 6.57
N ARG A 27 -15.51 14.83 6.63
CA ARG A 27 -15.15 13.42 6.34
C ARG A 27 -14.63 13.25 4.92
N GLU A 28 -15.29 13.83 3.92
CA GLU A 28 -14.85 13.78 2.53
C GLU A 28 -13.50 14.47 2.33
N ILE A 29 -13.32 15.66 2.93
CA ILE A 29 -12.04 16.40 2.89
C ILE A 29 -10.91 15.59 3.52
N LEU A 30 -11.12 15.02 4.69
CA LEU A 30 -10.13 14.22 5.39
C LEU A 30 -9.75 12.97 4.59
N ALA A 31 -10.74 12.26 4.03
CA ALA A 31 -10.48 11.10 3.19
C ALA A 31 -9.67 11.48 1.93
N LEU A 32 -10.02 12.58 1.27
CA LEU A 32 -9.28 13.08 0.11
C LEU A 32 -7.86 13.51 0.46
N TYR A 33 -7.68 14.22 1.57
CA TYR A 33 -6.36 14.60 2.06
C TYR A 33 -5.49 13.36 2.28
N LEU A 34 -5.96 12.39 3.03
CA LEU A 34 -5.22 11.17 3.33
C LEU A 34 -4.87 10.40 2.05
N LYS A 35 -5.81 10.25 1.12
CA LYS A 35 -5.60 9.53 -0.14
C LYS A 35 -4.65 10.25 -1.10
N LYS A 36 -4.66 11.59 -1.13
CA LYS A 36 -3.79 12.38 -2.02
C LYS A 36 -2.41 12.67 -1.43
N ALA A 37 -2.36 13.21 -0.22
CA ALA A 37 -1.10 13.60 0.43
C ALA A 37 -0.31 12.40 0.95
N LYS A 38 -0.98 11.27 1.24
CA LYS A 38 -0.39 10.03 1.74
C LYS A 38 0.61 10.27 2.89
N PRO A 39 0.22 11.01 3.94
CA PRO A 39 1.12 11.28 5.06
C PRO A 39 1.54 9.97 5.73
N GLY A 40 2.78 9.89 6.22
CA GLY A 40 3.35 8.66 6.76
C GLY A 40 2.53 8.00 7.87
N PHE A 41 1.88 8.80 8.72
CA PHE A 41 1.02 8.28 9.79
C PHE A 41 -0.23 7.55 9.27
N MET A 42 -0.70 7.80 8.05
CA MET A 42 -1.91 7.14 7.53
C MET A 42 -1.78 5.62 7.46
N PHE A 43 -0.57 5.10 7.28
CA PHE A 43 -0.33 3.64 7.23
C PHE A 43 -0.62 2.93 8.56
N ARG A 44 -0.73 3.69 9.66
CA ARG A 44 -1.11 3.16 10.99
C ARG A 44 -2.60 2.85 11.11
N ILE A 45 -3.44 3.32 10.18
CA ILE A 45 -4.89 3.05 10.17
C ILE A 45 -5.18 1.54 10.12
N THR A 46 -4.36 0.75 9.43
CA THR A 46 -4.54 -0.71 9.34
C THR A 46 -4.38 -1.43 10.69
N GLY A 47 -3.77 -0.80 11.68
CA GLY A 47 -3.69 -1.27 13.06
C GLY A 47 -4.92 -0.96 13.92
N GLY A 48 -5.91 -0.27 13.34
CA GLY A 48 -7.14 0.13 14.02
C GLY A 48 -7.13 1.58 14.50
N ARG A 49 -8.33 2.07 14.79
CA ARG A 49 -8.59 3.49 15.10
C ARG A 49 -7.78 4.01 16.29
N LEU A 50 -7.76 3.27 17.40
CA LEU A 50 -7.04 3.70 18.59
C LEU A 50 -5.53 3.74 18.36
N TYR A 51 -4.98 2.72 17.72
CA TYR A 51 -3.56 2.70 17.36
C TYR A 51 -3.18 3.84 16.42
N PHE A 52 -4.04 4.18 15.46
CA PHE A 52 -3.81 5.31 14.57
C PHE A 52 -3.71 6.65 15.31
N LEU A 53 -4.53 6.86 16.34
CA LEU A 53 -4.54 8.11 17.12
C LEU A 53 -3.23 8.38 17.86
N GLU A 54 -2.43 7.35 18.18
CA GLU A 54 -1.11 7.51 18.81
C GLU A 54 -0.08 8.20 17.89
N PHE A 55 -0.36 8.28 16.57
CA PHE A 55 0.57 8.80 15.56
C PHE A 55 0.12 10.09 14.89
N VAL A 56 -1.02 10.64 15.27
CA VAL A 56 -1.53 11.89 14.71
C VAL A 56 -1.31 13.05 15.68
N SER A 57 -1.24 14.27 15.14
CA SER A 57 -1.19 15.47 15.96
C SER A 57 -2.53 15.76 16.63
N GLU A 58 -2.51 16.47 17.74
CA GLU A 58 -3.72 16.92 18.44
C GLU A 58 -4.68 17.68 17.51
N ASN A 59 -4.16 18.53 16.63
CA ASN A 59 -4.96 19.25 15.64
C ASN A 59 -5.68 18.30 14.67
N PHE A 60 -4.99 17.23 14.23
CA PHE A 60 -5.62 16.26 13.34
C PHE A 60 -6.67 15.41 14.07
N GLU A 61 -6.38 15.04 15.32
CA GLU A 61 -7.36 14.37 16.17
C GLU A 61 -8.61 15.23 16.39
N GLN A 62 -8.43 16.53 16.60
CA GLN A 62 -9.56 17.47 16.75
C GLN A 62 -10.41 17.49 15.47
N LEU A 63 -9.80 17.51 14.28
CA LEU A 63 -10.54 17.42 13.02
C LEU A 63 -11.34 16.13 12.90
N LEU A 64 -10.80 15.01 13.36
CA LEU A 64 -11.52 13.72 13.39
C LEU A 64 -12.71 13.76 14.35
N LYS A 65 -12.57 14.43 15.51
CA LYS A 65 -13.67 14.66 16.47
C LYS A 65 -14.78 15.52 15.85
N GLU A 66 -14.41 16.62 15.22
CA GLU A 66 -15.37 17.52 14.56
C GLU A 66 -16.08 16.85 13.39
N ALA A 67 -15.41 15.96 12.67
CA ALA A 67 -16.01 15.10 11.65
C ALA A 67 -16.91 14.00 12.24
N GLY A 68 -16.94 13.83 13.57
CA GLY A 68 -17.65 12.75 14.25
C GLY A 68 -17.09 11.35 13.91
N LEU A 69 -15.83 11.27 13.48
CA LEU A 69 -15.17 10.00 13.15
C LEU A 69 -14.65 9.25 14.37
N LEU A 70 -14.60 9.94 15.53
CA LEU A 70 -14.25 9.34 16.83
C LEU A 70 -15.49 9.00 17.66
N ASP A 71 -16.70 9.31 17.20
CA ASP A 71 -17.94 8.92 17.85
C ASP A 71 -18.06 7.39 17.96
N LYS A 72 -18.96 6.93 18.82
CA LYS A 72 -19.21 5.50 19.05
C LYS A 72 -19.64 4.82 17.75
N ILE A 73 -18.99 3.70 17.43
CA ILE A 73 -19.42 2.82 16.34
C ILE A 73 -20.46 1.86 16.89
N ASP A 74 -21.70 2.02 16.46
CA ASP A 74 -22.83 1.16 16.81
C ASP A 74 -23.57 0.68 15.54
N PHE A 75 -24.75 0.07 15.70
CA PHE A 75 -25.56 -0.45 14.59
C PHE A 75 -26.51 0.61 14.00
N THR A 76 -26.40 1.85 14.39
CA THR A 76 -27.15 2.96 13.77
C THR A 76 -26.65 3.27 12.37
N VAL A 77 -27.46 4.01 11.60
CA VAL A 77 -27.05 4.49 10.27
C VAL A 77 -25.78 5.33 10.36
N GLU A 78 -25.66 6.15 11.40
CA GLU A 78 -24.47 7.01 11.59
C GLU A 78 -23.24 6.19 12.00
N GLY A 79 -23.38 5.28 12.94
CA GLY A 79 -22.30 4.36 13.31
C GLY A 79 -21.79 3.51 12.14
N SER A 80 -22.71 3.09 11.25
CA SER A 80 -22.36 2.39 10.01
C SER A 80 -21.56 3.27 9.04
N LYS A 81 -21.92 4.56 8.88
CA LYS A 81 -21.17 5.51 8.04
C LYS A 81 -19.76 5.76 8.59
N ILE A 82 -19.61 5.86 9.91
CA ILE A 82 -18.30 6.02 10.55
C ILE A 82 -17.44 4.78 10.28
N ARG A 83 -17.97 3.58 10.49
CA ARG A 83 -17.29 2.33 10.22
C ARG A 83 -16.83 2.24 8.76
N ASN A 84 -17.73 2.47 7.81
CA ASN A 84 -17.44 2.41 6.40
C ASN A 84 -16.32 3.39 6.01
N TRP A 85 -16.29 4.59 6.59
CA TRP A 85 -15.20 5.55 6.33
C TRP A 85 -13.83 5.00 6.73
N TRP A 86 -13.73 4.37 7.91
CA TRP A 86 -12.48 3.76 8.38
C TRP A 86 -12.10 2.52 7.56
N ASP A 87 -13.09 1.69 7.20
CA ASP A 87 -12.88 0.48 6.39
C ASP A 87 -12.41 0.82 4.99
N ASP A 88 -13.04 1.77 4.31
CA ASP A 88 -12.65 2.25 2.98
C ASP A 88 -11.21 2.78 2.95
N LEU A 89 -10.83 3.52 3.99
CA LEU A 89 -9.48 4.04 4.09
C LEU A 89 -8.46 2.95 4.39
N SER A 90 -8.80 2.00 5.25
CA SER A 90 -7.97 0.83 5.54
C SER A 90 -7.76 -0.04 4.29
N GLU A 91 -8.81 -0.26 3.50
CA GLU A 91 -8.73 -1.01 2.24
C GLU A 91 -7.83 -0.29 1.22
N PHE A 92 -7.99 1.02 1.08
CA PHE A 92 -7.13 1.83 0.22
C PHE A 92 -5.65 1.67 0.59
N ILE A 93 -5.31 1.71 1.87
CA ILE A 93 -3.93 1.58 2.35
C ILE A 93 -3.38 0.17 2.08
N ARG A 94 -4.18 -0.88 2.34
CA ARG A 94 -3.78 -2.27 2.03
C ARG A 94 -3.48 -2.46 0.54
N LYS A 95 -4.26 -1.85 -0.34
CA LYS A 95 -4.02 -1.89 -1.79
C LYS A 95 -2.71 -1.20 -2.17
N LEU A 96 -2.40 -0.04 -1.56
CA LEU A 96 -1.13 0.66 -1.77
C LEU A 96 0.06 -0.17 -1.31
N ASP A 97 0.00 -0.75 -0.11
CA ASP A 97 1.08 -1.57 0.44
C ASP A 97 1.31 -2.83 -0.41
N LYS A 98 0.24 -3.49 -0.85
CA LYS A 98 0.33 -4.65 -1.75
C LYS A 98 0.98 -4.29 -3.09
N SER A 99 0.59 -3.16 -3.69
CA SER A 99 1.19 -2.69 -4.95
C SER A 99 2.68 -2.40 -4.78
N ALA A 100 3.05 -1.67 -3.73
CA ALA A 100 4.45 -1.33 -3.46
C ALA A 100 5.33 -2.59 -3.23
N LYS A 101 4.80 -3.60 -2.54
CA LYS A 101 5.48 -4.88 -2.34
C LYS A 101 5.66 -5.65 -3.63
N LEU A 102 4.65 -5.66 -4.50
CA LEU A 102 4.73 -6.31 -5.82
C LEU A 102 5.77 -5.64 -6.70
N ASP A 103 5.77 -4.30 -6.77
CA ASP A 103 6.74 -3.54 -7.57
C ASP A 103 8.17 -3.76 -7.07
N LEU A 104 8.36 -3.81 -5.75
CA LEU A 104 9.67 -4.11 -5.15
C LEU A 104 10.13 -5.52 -5.50
N GLY A 105 9.24 -6.52 -5.41
CA GLY A 105 9.52 -7.91 -5.80
C GLY A 105 9.98 -7.99 -7.25
N ARG A 106 9.20 -7.43 -8.16
CA ARG A 106 9.52 -7.40 -9.60
C ARG A 106 10.86 -6.72 -9.91
N ALA A 107 11.13 -5.57 -9.26
CA ALA A 107 12.40 -4.88 -9.42
C ALA A 107 13.59 -5.74 -8.95
N GLY A 108 13.41 -6.54 -7.90
CA GLY A 108 14.39 -7.50 -7.41
C GLY A 108 14.65 -8.62 -8.43
N GLU A 109 13.59 -9.20 -8.98
CA GLU A 109 13.64 -10.25 -9.99
C GLU A 109 14.33 -9.77 -11.28
N GLU A 110 13.98 -8.58 -11.79
CA GLU A 110 14.66 -7.98 -12.95
C GLU A 110 16.16 -7.78 -12.72
N LYS A 111 16.56 -7.27 -11.56
CA LYS A 111 17.98 -7.12 -11.22
C LYS A 111 18.69 -8.46 -11.20
N THR A 112 18.03 -9.49 -10.67
CA THR A 112 18.58 -10.84 -10.60
C THR A 112 18.75 -11.45 -11.99
N ILE A 113 17.78 -11.30 -12.89
CA ILE A 113 17.91 -11.75 -14.30
C ILE A 113 19.09 -11.07 -14.97
N ARG A 114 19.21 -9.75 -14.87
CA ARG A 114 20.32 -9.00 -15.46
C ARG A 114 21.69 -9.42 -14.89
N PHE A 115 21.72 -9.73 -13.59
CA PHE A 115 22.92 -10.26 -12.95
C PHE A 115 23.28 -11.64 -13.51
N GLU A 116 22.31 -12.57 -13.58
CA GLU A 116 22.51 -13.91 -14.11
C GLU A 116 22.93 -13.88 -15.59
N GLU A 117 22.33 -13.03 -16.42
CA GLU A 117 22.77 -12.85 -17.82
C GLU A 117 24.23 -12.42 -17.93
N LYS A 118 24.67 -11.46 -17.12
CA LYS A 118 26.08 -11.02 -17.09
C LYS A 118 26.99 -12.13 -16.62
N LYS A 119 26.59 -12.88 -15.59
CA LYS A 119 27.33 -14.02 -15.04
C LYS A 119 27.49 -15.13 -16.09
N LEU A 120 26.41 -15.52 -16.77
CA LEU A 120 26.45 -16.57 -17.80
C LEU A 120 27.37 -16.18 -18.97
N ARG A 121 27.32 -14.91 -19.41
CA ARG A 121 28.24 -14.39 -20.44
C ARG A 121 29.72 -14.51 -20.01
N LYS A 122 30.05 -14.11 -18.76
CA LYS A 122 31.41 -14.21 -18.22
C LYS A 122 31.91 -15.66 -18.18
N LEU A 123 31.00 -16.57 -17.83
CA LEU A 123 31.30 -18.01 -17.75
C LEU A 123 31.28 -18.72 -19.14
N LYS A 124 31.00 -17.98 -20.23
CA LYS A 124 30.89 -18.53 -21.61
C LYS A 124 29.80 -19.62 -21.70
N ILE A 125 28.75 -19.52 -20.88
CA ILE A 125 27.58 -20.39 -20.91
C ILE A 125 26.61 -19.83 -21.94
N SER A 126 26.26 -20.63 -22.97
CA SER A 126 25.41 -20.20 -24.08
C SER A 126 23.90 -20.10 -23.72
N LYS A 127 23.53 -20.57 -22.54
CA LYS A 127 22.14 -20.53 -22.04
C LYS A 127 21.77 -19.15 -21.51
N LYS A 128 20.47 -18.83 -21.51
CA LYS A 128 19.94 -17.60 -20.97
C LYS A 128 19.07 -17.91 -19.73
N PRO A 129 19.01 -17.04 -18.73
CA PRO A 129 18.05 -17.17 -17.66
C PRO A 129 16.63 -16.91 -18.18
N SER A 130 15.64 -17.49 -17.52
CA SER A 130 14.19 -17.25 -17.80
C SER A 130 13.50 -16.81 -16.54
N TRP A 131 12.47 -15.97 -16.72
CA TRP A 131 11.63 -15.44 -15.63
C TRP A 131 10.39 -16.30 -15.47
N ASP A 132 10.56 -17.50 -14.93
CA ASP A 132 9.52 -18.51 -14.89
C ASP A 132 8.41 -18.14 -13.87
N GLY A 133 8.76 -17.51 -12.74
CA GLY A 133 7.80 -17.04 -11.74
C GLY A 133 6.83 -15.99 -12.26
N PHE A 134 7.20 -15.22 -13.30
CA PHE A 134 6.27 -14.28 -13.95
C PHE A 134 5.16 -15.00 -14.71
N GLU A 135 5.46 -16.14 -15.33
CA GLU A 135 4.52 -16.94 -16.10
C GLU A 135 3.71 -17.90 -15.22
N ASN A 136 4.31 -18.40 -14.14
CA ASN A 136 3.66 -19.37 -13.25
C ASN A 136 4.17 -19.26 -11.80
N ASN A 137 3.40 -18.63 -10.93
CA ASN A 137 3.70 -18.46 -9.50
C ASN A 137 3.67 -19.75 -8.66
N LEU A 138 3.26 -20.88 -9.23
CA LEU A 138 3.17 -22.15 -8.51
C LEU A 138 4.46 -22.99 -8.56
N LEU A 139 5.48 -22.53 -9.30
CA LEU A 139 6.73 -23.25 -9.48
C LEU A 139 7.62 -23.31 -8.23
N GLY A 140 7.39 -22.42 -7.25
CA GLY A 140 8.18 -22.35 -6.03
C GLY A 140 9.57 -21.72 -6.22
N TYR A 141 9.81 -21.06 -7.36
CA TYR A 141 10.98 -20.24 -7.66
C TYR A 141 10.63 -19.17 -8.70
N ASP A 142 11.42 -18.10 -8.77
CA ASP A 142 11.16 -16.96 -9.66
C ASP A 142 11.92 -17.05 -10.98
N ILE A 143 13.19 -17.49 -10.93
CA ILE A 143 14.11 -17.46 -12.08
C ILE A 143 14.78 -18.80 -12.25
N GLN A 144 14.74 -19.35 -13.47
CA GLN A 144 15.60 -20.45 -13.88
C GLN A 144 16.88 -19.88 -14.46
N SER A 145 18.03 -20.38 -14.03
CA SER A 145 19.33 -20.04 -14.57
C SER A 145 20.21 -21.31 -14.71
N TRP A 146 21.51 -21.13 -14.93
CA TRP A 146 22.41 -22.23 -15.23
C TRP A 146 23.72 -22.09 -14.46
N ARG A 147 24.26 -23.21 -13.99
CA ARG A 147 25.59 -23.26 -13.40
C ARG A 147 26.65 -23.71 -14.45
N THR A 148 26.25 -24.57 -15.38
CA THR A 148 26.96 -25.03 -16.56
C THR A 148 25.97 -25.12 -17.72
N ASN A 149 26.43 -25.41 -18.95
CA ASN A 149 25.55 -25.61 -20.10
C ASN A 149 24.51 -26.74 -19.93
N SER A 150 24.73 -27.65 -18.97
CA SER A 150 23.81 -28.77 -18.68
C SER A 150 23.14 -28.71 -17.31
N LYS A 151 23.68 -27.92 -16.36
CA LYS A 151 23.19 -27.89 -15.00
C LYS A 151 22.34 -26.64 -14.72
N LYS A 152 21.02 -26.84 -14.63
CA LYS A 152 20.05 -25.79 -14.21
C LYS A 152 20.20 -25.44 -12.74
N ILE A 153 19.83 -24.20 -12.40
CA ILE A 153 19.60 -23.73 -11.04
C ILE A 153 18.29 -22.96 -11.00
N TYR A 154 17.62 -22.99 -9.86
CA TYR A 154 16.38 -22.28 -9.59
C TYR A 154 16.63 -21.27 -8.48
N ILE A 155 16.16 -20.05 -8.68
CA ILE A 155 16.44 -18.90 -7.82
C ILE A 155 15.12 -18.33 -7.35
N GLU A 156 14.95 -18.30 -6.04
CA GLU A 156 13.90 -17.55 -5.36
C GLU A 156 14.46 -16.17 -5.00
N VAL A 157 13.77 -15.11 -5.38
CA VAL A 157 14.20 -13.72 -5.16
C VAL A 157 13.47 -13.13 -3.97
N LYS A 158 14.20 -12.61 -3.02
CA LYS A 158 13.65 -11.83 -1.90
C LYS A 158 14.16 -10.40 -1.98
N ALA A 159 13.25 -9.46 -2.24
CA ALA A 159 13.56 -8.04 -2.30
C ALA A 159 13.13 -7.35 -1.00
N SER A 160 13.94 -6.43 -0.51
CA SER A 160 13.67 -5.62 0.67
C SER A 160 14.03 -4.17 0.40
N SER A 161 13.21 -3.25 0.91
CA SER A 161 13.50 -1.82 0.93
C SER A 161 14.43 -1.42 2.10
N TYR A 162 14.70 -2.33 3.03
CA TYR A 162 15.59 -2.07 4.16
C TYR A 162 17.06 -2.14 3.73
N SER A 163 17.84 -1.17 4.15
CA SER A 163 19.27 -1.05 3.82
C SER A 163 20.14 -2.17 4.39
N ASN A 164 19.68 -2.85 5.44
CA ASN A 164 20.39 -3.94 6.10
C ASN A 164 20.21 -5.32 5.44
N GLY A 165 19.46 -5.41 4.35
CA GLY A 165 19.24 -6.69 3.64
C GLY A 165 18.44 -7.73 4.42
N THR A 166 17.73 -7.35 5.50
CA THR A 166 16.91 -8.27 6.28
C THR A 166 15.70 -8.73 5.48
N PHE A 167 15.43 -10.03 5.47
CA PHE A 167 14.25 -10.64 4.86
C PHE A 167 13.77 -11.82 5.71
N PHE A 168 12.49 -12.13 5.60
CA PHE A 168 11.88 -13.24 6.31
C PHE A 168 11.66 -14.42 5.37
N LEU A 169 12.04 -15.62 5.81
CA LEU A 169 11.66 -16.87 5.15
C LEU A 169 10.35 -17.35 5.75
N THR A 170 9.33 -17.49 4.92
CA THR A 170 8.10 -18.17 5.28
C THR A 170 8.29 -19.68 5.01
N ARG A 171 7.94 -20.53 5.98
CA ARG A 171 7.79 -21.97 5.72
C ARG A 171 6.46 -22.16 4.96
N ASN A 172 6.52 -22.77 3.81
CA ASN A 172 5.36 -23.37 3.16
C ASN A 172 5.07 -24.71 3.81
#